data_3b62b30754fa1f3b4a30ecdbde35ee97
#
_entry.id   3b62b30754fa1f3b4a30ecdbde35ee97
#
_cell.length_a   1.000
_cell.length_b   1.000
_cell.length_c   1.000
_cell.angle_alpha   90.00
_cell.angle_beta   90.00
_cell.angle_gamma   90.00
#
_symmetry.space_group_name_H-M   'P 1'
#
loop_
_entity.id
_entity.type
_entity.pdbx_description
1 polymer ?
#
loop_
_entity_poly.entity_id
_entity_poly.type
_entity_poly.pdbx_seq_one_letter_code
_entity_poly.pdbx_strand_id
1 'polypeptide(L)'
;MGLLDNLLSAGSGAIVTQLTKQFGITGDQATSAISTMVPALAGGLKEKLADSQASSSISQLLMSGGLNSFADNPSSLGSPSALAQGKSLLSSVFGGEDLTKLASGVAEKTGLGSGIVNSMLPVVMTLLGGFLSKNVASGKTSLMDLVGNLAAGPGILGAVKSLAQKVTG
;
A
#
# COMPACT_ATOMS: atom_id res chain seq x y z
N MET A 1 -17.72 4.13 -0.22
CA MET A 1 -16.69 3.14 -0.55
C MET A 1 -15.33 3.81 -0.55
N GLY A 2 -14.41 3.31 0.25
CA GLY A 2 -13.08 3.88 0.37
C GLY A 2 -12.15 3.44 -0.76
N LEU A 3 -11.03 4.16 -0.94
CA LEU A 3 -9.98 3.78 -1.88
C LEU A 3 -9.40 2.39 -1.56
N LEU A 4 -9.38 2.01 -0.28
CA LEU A 4 -8.97 0.69 0.15
C LEU A 4 -9.94 -0.39 -0.34
N ASP A 5 -11.25 -0.13 -0.29
CA ASP A 5 -12.26 -1.02 -0.86
C ASP A 5 -12.09 -1.16 -2.36
N ASN A 6 -11.78 -0.06 -3.06
CA ASN A 6 -11.48 -0.09 -4.48
C ASN A 6 -10.19 -0.90 -4.77
N LEU A 7 -9.16 -0.72 -3.97
CA LEU A 7 -7.93 -1.50 -4.07
C LEU A 7 -8.19 -3.00 -3.85
N LEU A 8 -8.98 -3.30 -2.83
CA LEU A 8 -9.36 -4.68 -2.50
C LEU A 8 -10.34 -5.28 -3.52
N SER A 9 -11.28 -4.49 -4.04
CA SER A 9 -12.29 -4.96 -5.00
C SER A 9 -11.75 -5.13 -6.42
N ALA A 10 -10.91 -4.21 -6.90
CA ALA A 10 -10.41 -4.20 -8.27
C ALA A 10 -9.45 -5.36 -8.59
N GLY A 11 -8.86 -5.97 -7.59
CA GLY A 11 -7.93 -7.07 -7.78
C GLY A 11 -7.94 -8.08 -6.62
N SER A 12 -8.89 -7.96 -5.70
CA SER A 12 -8.86 -8.70 -4.43
C SER A 12 -8.70 -10.20 -4.61
N GLY A 13 -9.44 -10.80 -5.50
CA GLY A 13 -9.32 -12.23 -5.75
C GLY A 13 -7.94 -12.64 -6.25
N ALA A 14 -7.40 -11.91 -7.23
CA ALA A 14 -6.09 -12.21 -7.82
C ALA A 14 -4.94 -11.89 -6.86
N ILE A 15 -5.01 -10.75 -6.16
CA ILE A 15 -3.97 -10.33 -5.20
C ILE A 15 -3.97 -11.26 -3.99
N VAL A 16 -5.13 -11.55 -3.40
CA VAL A 16 -5.26 -12.47 -2.27
C VAL A 16 -4.78 -13.86 -2.68
N THR A 17 -5.20 -14.36 -3.85
CA THR A 17 -4.75 -15.65 -4.38
C THR A 17 -3.23 -15.68 -4.58
N GLN A 18 -2.64 -14.62 -5.08
CA GLN A 18 -1.18 -14.52 -5.25
C GLN A 18 -0.45 -14.58 -3.90
N LEU A 19 -0.92 -13.82 -2.92
CA LEU A 19 -0.34 -13.80 -1.58
C LEU A 19 -0.49 -15.16 -0.87
N THR A 20 -1.66 -15.79 -0.97
CA THR A 20 -1.89 -17.11 -0.38
C THR A 20 -0.97 -18.17 -0.97
N LYS A 21 -0.76 -18.16 -2.29
CA LYS A 21 0.14 -19.08 -2.97
C LYS A 21 1.61 -18.82 -2.63
N GLN A 22 2.00 -17.55 -2.58
CA GLN A 22 3.39 -17.15 -2.40
C GLN A 22 3.87 -17.33 -0.95
N PHE A 23 3.02 -17.06 0.02
CA PHE A 23 3.37 -17.05 1.45
C PHE A 23 2.76 -18.21 2.25
N GLY A 24 1.90 -19.02 1.63
CA GLY A 24 1.26 -20.15 2.30
C GLY A 24 0.28 -19.72 3.40
N ILE A 25 -0.34 -18.56 3.28
CA ILE A 25 -1.30 -18.00 4.23
C ILE A 25 -2.74 -18.18 3.71
N THR A 26 -3.72 -18.06 4.60
CA THR A 26 -5.13 -18.11 4.20
C THR A 26 -5.60 -16.81 3.52
N GLY A 27 -6.70 -16.86 2.80
CA GLY A 27 -7.30 -15.66 2.17
C GLY A 27 -7.65 -14.58 3.19
N ASP A 28 -8.17 -14.98 4.36
CA ASP A 28 -8.51 -14.06 5.45
C ASP A 28 -7.25 -13.40 6.04
N GLN A 29 -6.18 -14.17 6.21
CA GLN A 29 -4.89 -13.65 6.66
C GLN A 29 -4.30 -12.67 5.64
N ALA A 30 -4.37 -12.98 4.35
CA ALA A 30 -3.91 -12.10 3.29
C ALA A 30 -4.70 -10.79 3.27
N THR A 31 -6.03 -10.86 3.39
CA THR A 31 -6.90 -9.68 3.44
C THR A 31 -6.61 -8.83 4.68
N SER A 32 -6.49 -9.45 5.84
CA SER A 32 -6.14 -8.76 7.10
C SER A 32 -4.77 -8.09 7.02
N ALA A 33 -3.79 -8.78 6.42
CA ALA A 33 -2.45 -8.23 6.22
C ALA A 33 -2.48 -7.00 5.31
N ILE A 34 -3.15 -7.06 4.17
CA ILE A 34 -3.30 -5.92 3.26
C ILE A 34 -3.99 -4.76 3.96
N SER A 35 -5.12 -5.00 4.63
CA SER A 35 -5.90 -3.99 5.33
C SER A 35 -5.13 -3.31 6.46
N THR A 36 -4.17 -3.99 7.07
CA THR A 36 -3.32 -3.46 8.12
C THR A 36 -2.07 -2.77 7.54
N MET A 37 -1.44 -3.37 6.54
CA MET A 37 -0.21 -2.84 5.93
C MET A 37 -0.44 -1.59 5.10
N VAL A 38 -1.50 -1.55 4.29
CA VAL A 38 -1.75 -0.42 3.37
C VAL A 38 -1.85 0.91 4.10
N PRO A 39 -2.68 1.09 5.14
CA PRO A 39 -2.74 2.36 5.85
C PRO A 39 -1.44 2.69 6.59
N ALA A 40 -0.74 1.69 7.12
CA ALA A 40 0.54 1.89 7.79
C ALA A 40 1.64 2.35 6.81
N LEU A 41 1.74 1.70 5.65
CA LEU A 41 2.66 2.09 4.58
C LEU A 41 2.31 3.46 4.00
N ALA A 42 1.03 3.73 3.80
CA ALA A 42 0.56 5.03 3.33
C ALA A 42 0.84 6.14 4.34
N GLY A 43 0.75 5.85 5.64
CA GLY A 43 1.11 6.80 6.71
C GLY A 43 2.56 7.24 6.63
N GLY A 44 3.50 6.29 6.54
CA GLY A 44 4.92 6.58 6.35
C GLY A 44 5.22 7.31 5.04
N LEU A 45 4.54 6.91 3.96
CA LEU A 45 4.65 7.58 2.68
C LEU A 45 4.18 9.03 2.75
N LYS A 46 3.07 9.29 3.45
CA LYS A 46 2.54 10.65 3.69
C LYS A 46 3.54 11.54 4.42
N GLU A 47 4.17 11.03 5.47
CA GLU A 47 5.21 11.76 6.22
C GLU A 47 6.39 12.13 5.32
N LYS A 48 6.84 11.20 4.48
CA LYS A 48 7.95 11.45 3.54
C LYS A 48 7.57 12.38 2.39
N LEU A 49 6.32 12.35 1.94
CA LEU A 49 5.84 13.27 0.91
C LEU A 49 5.75 14.72 1.40
N ALA A 50 5.68 14.94 2.72
CA ALA A 50 5.78 16.28 3.30
C ALA A 50 7.18 16.89 3.16
N ASP A 51 8.21 16.05 2.98
CA ASP A 51 9.58 16.48 2.70
C ASP A 51 9.76 16.65 1.18
N SER A 52 10.19 17.83 0.74
CA SER A 52 10.33 18.18 -0.68
C SER A 52 11.31 17.28 -1.43
N GLN A 53 12.44 16.93 -0.81
CA GLN A 53 13.45 16.07 -1.43
C GLN A 53 12.99 14.62 -1.55
N ALA A 54 12.42 14.07 -0.48
CA ALA A 54 11.87 12.73 -0.46
C ALA A 54 10.68 12.61 -1.42
N SER A 55 9.82 13.61 -1.47
CA SER A 55 8.67 13.70 -2.37
C SER A 55 9.08 13.58 -3.84
N SER A 56 10.12 14.30 -4.25
CA SER A 56 10.65 14.24 -5.63
C SER A 56 11.16 12.85 -5.98
N SER A 57 11.94 12.25 -5.09
CA SER A 57 12.51 10.90 -5.29
C SER A 57 11.42 9.84 -5.37
N ILE A 58 10.44 9.89 -4.48
CA ILE A 58 9.30 8.97 -4.47
C ILE A 58 8.47 9.12 -5.74
N SER A 59 8.17 10.36 -6.15
CA SER A 59 7.43 10.64 -7.37
C SER A 59 8.14 10.09 -8.61
N GLN A 60 9.45 10.28 -8.70
CA GLN A 60 10.26 9.71 -9.79
C GLN A 60 10.20 8.18 -9.80
N LEU A 61 10.32 7.52 -8.64
CA LEU A 61 10.20 6.07 -8.53
C LEU A 61 8.82 5.57 -8.97
N LEU A 62 7.76 6.27 -8.56
CA LEU A 62 6.40 5.94 -8.96
C LEU A 62 6.16 6.10 -10.46
N MET A 63 6.76 7.12 -11.08
CA MET A 63 6.54 7.42 -12.51
C MET A 63 7.47 6.64 -13.43
N SER A 64 8.72 6.39 -13.03
CA SER A 64 9.74 5.75 -13.87
C SER A 64 9.82 4.24 -13.72
N GLY A 65 9.31 3.70 -12.64
CA GLY A 65 9.53 2.31 -12.25
C GLY A 65 8.66 1.26 -12.94
N GLY A 66 7.75 1.62 -13.85
CA GLY A 66 6.84 0.66 -14.45
C GLY A 66 5.87 0.01 -13.46
N LEU A 67 5.66 0.63 -12.31
CA LEU A 67 4.80 0.12 -11.24
C LEU A 67 3.33 -0.06 -11.69
N ASN A 68 2.91 0.69 -12.69
CA ASN A 68 1.57 0.56 -13.30
C ASN A 68 1.28 -0.87 -13.76
N SER A 69 2.29 -1.53 -14.34
CA SER A 69 2.17 -2.89 -14.85
C SER A 69 1.80 -3.90 -13.76
N PHE A 70 2.27 -3.67 -12.53
CA PHE A 70 1.97 -4.56 -11.41
C PHE A 70 0.56 -4.37 -10.86
N ALA A 71 -0.01 -3.18 -11.01
CA ALA A 71 -1.40 -2.93 -10.67
C ALA A 71 -2.36 -3.64 -11.65
N ASP A 72 -1.97 -3.72 -12.92
CA ASP A 72 -2.76 -4.40 -13.97
C ASP A 72 -2.55 -5.92 -13.98
N ASN A 73 -1.37 -6.39 -13.53
CA ASN A 73 -1.02 -7.81 -13.49
C ASN A 73 -0.62 -8.26 -12.06
N PRO A 74 -1.60 -8.57 -11.20
CA PRO A 74 -1.31 -9.01 -9.83
C PRO A 74 -0.40 -10.25 -9.73
N SER A 75 -0.42 -11.12 -10.73
CA SER A 75 0.48 -12.28 -10.79
C SER A 75 1.96 -11.92 -10.86
N SER A 76 2.26 -10.71 -11.34
CA SER A 76 3.65 -10.20 -11.41
C SER A 76 4.17 -9.64 -10.09
N LEU A 77 3.32 -9.48 -9.07
CA LEU A 77 3.72 -8.95 -7.76
C LEU A 77 4.76 -9.81 -7.05
N GLY A 78 4.81 -11.12 -7.35
CA GLY A 78 5.82 -12.04 -6.85
C GLY A 78 7.10 -12.08 -7.66
N SER A 79 7.21 -11.33 -8.73
CA SER A 79 8.41 -11.32 -9.58
C SER A 79 9.60 -10.65 -8.88
N PRO A 80 10.86 -11.04 -9.22
CA PRO A 80 12.04 -10.38 -8.67
C PRO A 80 12.06 -8.87 -8.91
N SER A 81 11.54 -8.43 -10.05
CA SER A 81 11.43 -7.00 -10.41
C SER A 81 10.47 -6.26 -9.49
N ALA A 82 9.30 -6.84 -9.22
CA ALA A 82 8.31 -6.27 -8.30
C ALA A 82 8.87 -6.15 -6.87
N LEU A 83 9.52 -7.20 -6.40
CA LEU A 83 10.15 -7.22 -5.08
C LEU A 83 11.27 -6.17 -4.96
N ALA A 84 12.09 -6.03 -6.00
CA ALA A 84 13.16 -5.03 -6.05
C ALA A 84 12.60 -3.60 -5.98
N GLN A 85 11.56 -3.31 -6.74
CA GLN A 85 10.91 -2.00 -6.73
C GLN A 85 10.21 -1.71 -5.40
N GLY A 86 9.52 -2.70 -4.83
CA GLY A 86 8.91 -2.60 -3.51
C GLY A 86 9.95 -2.34 -2.42
N LYS A 87 11.08 -3.02 -2.45
CA LYS A 87 12.21 -2.78 -1.52
C LYS A 87 12.80 -1.37 -1.69
N SER A 88 12.96 -0.92 -2.91
CA SER A 88 13.46 0.44 -3.19
C SER A 88 12.52 1.51 -2.63
N LEU A 89 11.21 1.35 -2.83
CA LEU A 89 10.21 2.24 -2.25
C LEU A 89 10.23 2.19 -0.71
N LEU A 90 10.28 0.99 -0.13
CA LEU A 90 10.36 0.82 1.32
C LEU A 90 11.59 1.52 1.90
N SER A 91 12.75 1.34 1.29
CA SER A 91 13.99 1.96 1.74
C SER A 91 13.97 3.49 1.61
N SER A 92 13.24 4.01 0.61
CA SER A 92 13.08 5.45 0.42
C SER A 92 12.12 6.07 1.43
N VAL A 93 11.13 5.30 1.89
CA VAL A 93 10.07 5.77 2.79
C VAL A 93 10.42 5.47 4.26
N PHE A 94 10.95 4.30 4.52
CA PHE A 94 11.20 3.80 5.90
C PHE A 94 12.68 3.51 6.12
N GLY A 95 13.18 3.89 7.30
CA GLY A 95 14.46 3.39 7.80
C GLY A 95 14.35 1.93 8.27
N GLY A 96 15.49 1.28 8.50
CA GLY A 96 15.52 -0.12 8.95
C GLY A 96 14.76 -0.37 10.27
N GLU A 97 14.85 0.56 11.21
CA GLU A 97 14.14 0.48 12.49
C GLU A 97 12.62 0.63 12.31
N ASP A 98 12.19 1.54 11.46
CA ASP A 98 10.77 1.77 11.18
C ASP A 98 10.12 0.56 10.49
N LEU A 99 10.85 -0.08 9.58
CA LEU A 99 10.40 -1.34 8.96
C LEU A 99 10.22 -2.46 9.97
N THR A 100 11.13 -2.57 10.94
CA THR A 100 11.04 -3.58 12.00
C THR A 100 9.84 -3.33 12.89
N LYS A 101 9.61 -2.10 13.31
CA LYS A 101 8.44 -1.69 14.11
C LYS A 101 7.14 -1.94 13.35
N LEU A 102 7.12 -1.59 12.06
CA LEU A 102 5.97 -1.82 11.19
C LEU A 102 5.66 -3.32 11.06
N ALA A 103 6.67 -4.12 10.79
CA ALA A 103 6.53 -5.58 10.67
C ALA A 103 6.00 -6.21 11.96
N SER A 104 6.52 -5.79 13.11
CA SER A 104 6.06 -6.29 14.42
C SER A 104 4.61 -5.90 14.69
N GLY A 105 4.26 -4.64 14.45
CA GLY A 105 2.88 -4.16 14.64
C GLY A 105 1.86 -4.85 13.74
N VAL A 106 2.23 -5.13 12.49
CA VAL A 106 1.39 -5.90 11.56
C VAL A 106 1.27 -7.36 12.01
N ALA A 107 2.38 -7.96 12.42
CA ALA A 107 2.41 -9.35 12.91
C ALA A 107 1.48 -9.54 14.11
N GLU A 108 1.51 -8.62 15.07
CA GLU A 108 0.63 -8.63 16.24
C GLU A 108 -0.85 -8.53 15.86
N LYS A 109 -1.19 -7.64 14.93
CA LYS A 109 -2.57 -7.41 14.51
C LYS A 109 -3.14 -8.53 13.64
N THR A 110 -2.31 -9.18 12.86
CA THR A 110 -2.76 -10.19 11.88
C THR A 110 -2.55 -11.62 12.37
N GLY A 111 -1.76 -11.83 13.42
CA GLY A 111 -1.36 -13.14 13.90
C GLY A 111 -0.37 -13.85 12.97
N LEU A 112 0.20 -13.15 11.98
CA LEU A 112 1.22 -13.69 11.09
C LEU A 112 2.60 -13.62 11.72
N GLY A 113 3.48 -14.54 11.35
CA GLY A 113 4.88 -14.48 11.76
C GLY A 113 5.58 -13.25 11.19
N SER A 114 6.43 -12.59 11.99
CA SER A 114 7.17 -11.39 11.54
C SER A 114 8.01 -11.64 10.27
N GLY A 115 8.51 -12.85 10.07
CA GLY A 115 9.23 -13.25 8.86
C GLY A 115 8.34 -13.20 7.61
N ILE A 116 7.10 -13.68 7.72
CA ILE A 116 6.10 -13.62 6.63
C ILE A 116 5.77 -12.17 6.34
N VAL A 117 5.50 -11.38 7.39
CA VAL A 117 5.17 -9.95 7.25
C VAL A 117 6.30 -9.19 6.55
N ASN A 118 7.56 -9.41 6.96
CA ASN A 118 8.73 -8.79 6.33
C ASN A 118 8.84 -9.14 4.84
N SER A 119 8.48 -10.36 4.46
CA SER A 119 8.48 -10.80 3.07
C SER A 119 7.30 -10.24 2.27
N MET A 120 6.18 -9.97 2.94
CA MET A 120 4.99 -9.36 2.33
C MET A 120 5.12 -7.86 2.11
N LEU A 121 5.86 -7.16 2.98
CA LEU A 121 6.01 -5.69 2.91
C LEU A 121 6.40 -5.18 1.52
N PRO A 122 7.46 -5.69 0.85
CA PRO A 122 7.81 -5.22 -0.50
C PRO A 122 6.72 -5.53 -1.54
N VAL A 123 6.00 -6.63 -1.40
CA VAL A 123 4.90 -6.99 -2.31
C VAL A 123 3.74 -6.01 -2.16
N VAL A 124 3.33 -5.74 -0.93
CA VAL A 124 2.25 -4.78 -0.63
C VAL A 124 2.67 -3.36 -1.01
N MET A 125 3.95 -3.00 -0.81
CA MET A 125 4.48 -1.70 -1.22
C MET A 125 4.47 -1.52 -2.75
N THR A 126 4.83 -2.57 -3.50
CA THR A 126 4.73 -2.58 -4.97
C THR A 126 3.28 -2.41 -5.43
N LEU A 127 2.36 -3.11 -4.78
CA LEU A 127 0.93 -2.99 -5.06
C LEU A 127 0.43 -1.56 -4.79
N LEU A 128 0.79 -1.01 -3.65
CA LEU A 128 0.45 0.37 -3.27
C LEU A 128 1.05 1.38 -4.27
N GLY A 129 2.33 1.23 -4.60
CA GLY A 129 3.02 2.06 -5.58
C GLY A 129 2.39 1.99 -6.96
N GLY A 130 2.02 0.80 -7.43
CA GLY A 130 1.34 0.60 -8.70
C GLY A 130 -0.04 1.27 -8.72
N PHE A 131 -0.81 1.11 -7.65
CA PHE A 131 -2.11 1.77 -7.49
C PHE A 131 -1.99 3.30 -7.49
N LEU A 132 -1.04 3.84 -6.73
CA LEU A 132 -0.78 5.29 -6.68
C LEU A 132 -0.33 5.81 -8.05
N SER A 133 0.62 5.14 -8.67
CA SER A 133 1.16 5.51 -9.98
C SER A 133 0.05 5.57 -11.05
N LYS A 134 -0.82 4.58 -11.08
CA LYS A 134 -1.95 4.52 -12.03
C LYS A 134 -2.94 5.66 -11.82
N ASN A 135 -3.28 5.97 -10.58
CA ASN A 135 -4.24 7.04 -10.26
C ASN A 135 -3.65 8.43 -10.48
N VAL A 136 -2.38 8.64 -10.19
CA VAL A 136 -1.68 9.90 -10.44
C VAL A 136 -1.50 10.12 -11.95
N ALA A 137 -1.10 9.09 -12.69
CA ALA A 137 -0.94 9.17 -14.14
C ALA A 137 -2.25 9.50 -14.87
N SER A 138 -3.39 9.06 -14.33
CA SER A 138 -4.70 9.40 -14.89
C SER A 138 -5.20 10.81 -14.54
N GLY A 139 -4.44 11.59 -13.75
CA GLY A 139 -4.75 12.99 -13.41
C GLY A 139 -5.98 13.18 -12.54
N LYS A 140 -6.52 12.12 -11.97
CA LYS A 140 -7.79 12.17 -11.22
C LYS A 140 -7.64 12.74 -9.81
N THR A 141 -6.47 12.56 -9.19
CA THR A 141 -6.25 12.94 -7.80
C THR A 141 -4.76 13.16 -7.57
N SER A 142 -4.40 14.08 -6.67
CA SER A 142 -3.01 14.29 -6.30
C SER A 142 -2.47 13.11 -5.48
N LEU A 143 -1.17 12.86 -5.57
CA LEU A 143 -0.50 11.81 -4.81
C LEU A 143 -0.72 11.97 -3.29
N MET A 144 -0.66 13.22 -2.80
CA MET A 144 -0.86 13.53 -1.38
C MET A 144 -2.27 13.19 -0.90
N ASP A 145 -3.30 13.48 -1.71
CA ASP A 145 -4.70 13.18 -1.39
C ASP A 145 -4.95 11.66 -1.36
N LEU A 146 -4.41 10.94 -2.36
CA LEU A 146 -4.51 9.48 -2.41
C LEU A 146 -3.87 8.82 -1.20
N VAL A 147 -2.64 9.21 -0.90
CA VAL A 147 -1.89 8.68 0.22
C VAL A 147 -2.54 9.05 1.55
N GLY A 148 -3.04 10.29 1.68
CA GLY A 148 -3.78 10.73 2.85
C GLY A 148 -5.04 9.90 3.11
N ASN A 149 -5.79 9.60 2.07
CA ASN A 149 -6.98 8.76 2.15
C ASN A 149 -6.65 7.31 2.54
N LEU A 150 -5.57 6.75 1.99
CA LEU A 150 -5.14 5.40 2.33
C LEU A 150 -4.58 5.31 3.75
N ALA A 151 -3.81 6.32 4.19
CA ALA A 151 -3.21 6.37 5.52
C ALA A 151 -4.26 6.45 6.64
N ALA A 152 -5.38 7.12 6.39
CA ALA A 152 -6.44 7.25 7.38
C ALA A 152 -7.28 5.97 7.56
N GLY A 153 -7.14 4.99 6.65
CA GLY A 153 -7.83 3.71 6.73
C GLY A 153 -9.33 3.79 6.44
N PRO A 154 -10.00 2.64 6.27
CA PRO A 154 -11.40 2.62 5.86
C PRO A 154 -12.39 3.06 6.94
N GLY A 155 -12.04 2.96 8.24
CA GLY A 155 -12.96 3.21 9.33
C GLY A 155 -13.14 4.67 9.73
N ILE A 156 -12.04 5.45 9.71
CA ILE A 156 -12.02 6.81 10.25
C ILE A 156 -12.42 7.84 9.18
N LEU A 157 -11.89 7.72 7.97
CA LEU A 157 -12.19 8.67 6.88
C LEU A 157 -13.58 8.50 6.30
N GLY A 158 -14.10 7.30 6.23
CA GLY A 158 -15.48 7.05 5.82
C GLY A 158 -16.45 7.79 6.75
N ALA A 159 -16.23 7.71 8.07
CA ALA A 159 -17.03 8.42 9.07
C ALA A 159 -16.88 9.94 8.97
N VAL A 160 -15.64 10.44 8.85
CA VAL A 160 -15.38 11.90 8.74
C VAL A 160 -15.91 12.46 7.43
N LYS A 161 -15.73 11.76 6.31
CA LYS A 161 -16.29 12.17 5.02
C LYS A 161 -17.82 12.17 5.03
N SER A 162 -18.44 11.18 5.61
CA SER A 162 -19.89 11.11 5.76
C SER A 162 -20.42 12.25 6.61
N LEU A 163 -19.73 12.57 7.70
CA LEU A 163 -20.08 13.72 8.56
C LEU A 163 -19.89 15.06 7.84
N ALA A 164 -18.79 15.23 7.13
CA ALA A 164 -18.53 16.44 6.35
C ALA A 164 -19.57 16.62 5.23
N GLN A 165 -19.96 15.59 4.54
CA GLN A 165 -21.01 15.63 3.53
C GLN A 165 -22.39 15.92 4.12
N LYS A 166 -22.69 15.40 5.30
CA LYS A 166 -23.95 15.71 6.01
C LYS A 166 -24.03 17.14 6.52
N VAL A 167 -22.88 17.74 6.86
CA VAL A 167 -22.80 19.12 7.35
C VAL A 167 -22.82 20.15 6.23
N THR A 168 -22.23 19.82 5.08
CA THR A 168 -22.11 20.72 3.92
C THR A 168 -23.15 20.47 2.83
N GLY A 169 -23.85 19.38 2.92
CA GLY A 169 -24.86 19.01 1.96
C GLY A 169 -26.22 19.06 2.53
#